data_f1d2d6cfcac8b3dee51cfeb187c58b61
#
_entry.id   f1d2d6cfcac8b3dee51cfeb187c58b61
#
_cell.length_a   1.000
_cell.length_b   1.000
_cell.length_c   1.000
_cell.angle_alpha   90.00
_cell.angle_beta   90.00
_cell.angle_gamma   90.00
#
_symmetry.space_group_name_H-M   'P 1'
#
loop_
_entity.id
_entity.type
_entity.pdbx_description
1 polymer ?
#
loop_
_entity_poly.entity_id
_entity_poly.type
_entity_poly.pdbx_seq_one_letter_code
_entity_poly.pdbx_strand_id
1 'polypeptide(L)'
;MKKNLRYFALLGLTALSLASCYKECTYAEFIESAKKVESVEYTKATFSGKYVYEAAGVTSTLDMSGTEFTKESGSWKASDSNKATQSVFGLVLLAFKPADIEEDTSGKTKYFYNDGFKVESTEDDKTSIAEWDNFGYLTSMSFDGNTVTVSYTK
;
A
#
# COMPACT_ATOMS: atom_id res chain seq x y z
N MET A 1 36.92 -5.00 11.08
CA MET A 1 35.70 -5.78 11.27
C MET A 1 34.71 -5.22 12.31
N LYS A 2 35.18 -4.63 13.41
CA LYS A 2 34.30 -4.08 14.45
C LYS A 2 33.52 -2.80 14.06
N LYS A 3 33.95 -2.03 13.04
CA LYS A 3 33.29 -0.80 12.62
C LYS A 3 32.01 -1.06 11.82
N ASN A 4 31.93 -2.13 11.06
CA ASN A 4 30.76 -2.44 10.22
C ASN A 4 29.57 -2.97 11.02
N LEU A 5 29.83 -3.58 12.18
CA LEU A 5 28.76 -4.10 13.05
C LEU A 5 27.96 -2.97 13.72
N ARG A 6 28.61 -1.81 13.98
CA ARG A 6 27.93 -0.64 14.58
C ARG A 6 26.99 0.04 13.59
N TYR A 7 27.34 0.06 12.30
CA TYR A 7 26.46 0.62 11.26
C TYR A 7 25.27 -0.29 10.96
N PHE A 8 25.45 -1.61 11.01
CA PHE A 8 24.34 -2.56 10.88
C PHE A 8 23.37 -2.49 12.07
N ALA A 9 23.89 -2.30 13.28
CA ALA A 9 23.04 -2.13 14.46
C ALA A 9 22.27 -0.81 14.43
N LEU A 10 22.85 0.25 13.87
CA LEU A 10 22.16 1.55 13.73
C LEU A 10 21.08 1.52 12.66
N LEU A 11 21.34 0.82 11.54
CA LEU A 11 20.32 0.57 10.48
C LEU A 11 19.20 -0.34 10.99
N GLY A 12 19.53 -1.33 11.81
CA GLY A 12 18.55 -2.19 12.47
C GLY A 12 17.67 -1.44 13.46
N LEU A 13 18.22 -0.48 14.19
CA LEU A 13 17.48 0.37 15.14
C LEU A 13 16.55 1.36 14.42
N THR A 14 16.95 1.93 13.29
CA THR A 14 16.09 2.81 12.48
C THR A 14 14.99 2.03 11.77
N ALA A 15 15.26 0.83 11.28
CA ALA A 15 14.23 -0.06 10.73
C ALA A 15 13.23 -0.52 11.79
N LEU A 16 13.68 -0.79 13.01
CA LEU A 16 12.83 -1.13 14.16
C LEU A 16 11.96 0.06 14.60
N SER A 17 12.47 1.30 14.55
CA SER A 17 11.70 2.49 14.91
C SER A 17 10.64 2.84 13.87
N LEU A 18 10.89 2.57 12.57
CA LEU A 18 9.89 2.71 11.51
C LEU A 18 8.85 1.57 11.54
N ALA A 19 9.24 0.35 11.92
CA ALA A 19 8.35 -0.78 12.12
C ALA A 19 7.48 -0.65 13.40
N SER A 20 7.82 0.25 14.33
CA SER A 20 7.07 0.47 15.58
C SER A 20 5.71 1.16 15.37
N CYS A 21 5.44 1.72 14.17
CA CYS A 21 4.15 2.32 13.83
C CYS A 21 3.03 1.29 13.61
N TYR A 22 3.38 0.01 13.38
CA TYR A 22 2.43 -1.06 13.15
C TYR A 22 2.51 -2.13 14.24
N LYS A 23 1.35 -2.56 14.71
CA LYS A 23 1.22 -3.66 15.65
C LYS A 23 0.51 -4.83 14.98
N GLU A 24 1.13 -6.01 15.00
CA GLU A 24 0.50 -7.22 14.52
C GLU A 24 -0.77 -7.53 15.32
N CYS A 25 -1.84 -7.86 14.63
CA CYS A 25 -3.15 -8.14 15.19
C CYS A 25 -3.80 -9.33 14.47
N THR A 26 -4.92 -9.80 14.98
CA THR A 26 -5.73 -10.81 14.30
C THR A 26 -6.51 -10.19 13.14
N TYR A 27 -6.94 -11.03 12.19
CA TYR A 27 -7.83 -10.57 11.11
C TYR A 27 -9.10 -9.91 11.66
N ALA A 28 -9.70 -10.48 12.70
CA ALA A 28 -10.92 -9.93 13.31
C ALA A 28 -10.69 -8.52 13.88
N GLU A 29 -9.58 -8.29 14.59
CA GLU A 29 -9.21 -6.97 15.11
C GLU A 29 -8.92 -5.98 13.98
N PHE A 30 -8.22 -6.42 12.93
CA PHE A 30 -7.93 -5.62 11.76
C PHE A 30 -9.21 -5.14 11.07
N ILE A 31 -10.13 -6.05 10.74
CA ILE A 31 -11.40 -5.71 10.07
C ILE A 31 -12.31 -4.87 10.95
N GLU A 32 -12.38 -5.13 12.24
CA GLU A 32 -13.15 -4.30 13.16
C GLU A 32 -12.64 -2.85 13.18
N SER A 33 -11.32 -2.66 13.19
CA SER A 33 -10.68 -1.36 13.12
C SER A 33 -10.90 -0.69 11.76
N ALA A 34 -10.78 -1.45 10.67
CA ALA A 34 -10.98 -0.96 9.30
C ALA A 34 -12.41 -0.44 9.04
N LYS A 35 -13.42 -1.04 9.70
CA LYS A 35 -14.82 -0.61 9.61
C LYS A 35 -15.14 0.64 10.43
N LYS A 36 -14.25 1.04 11.34
CA LYS A 36 -14.44 2.18 12.26
C LYS A 36 -13.60 3.41 11.88
N VAL A 37 -12.97 3.42 10.69
CA VAL A 37 -12.16 4.56 10.26
C VAL A 37 -12.99 5.83 10.18
N GLU A 38 -12.42 6.94 10.61
CA GLU A 38 -13.01 8.26 10.46
C GLU A 38 -12.99 8.69 8.99
N SER A 39 -14.00 9.44 8.59
CA SER A 39 -14.07 9.99 7.24
C SER A 39 -13.19 11.24 7.15
N VAL A 40 -12.27 11.25 6.20
CA VAL A 40 -11.56 12.45 5.75
C VAL A 40 -11.74 12.58 4.25
N GLU A 41 -11.83 13.79 3.76
CA GLU A 41 -11.96 14.03 2.32
C GLU A 41 -10.65 14.57 1.76
N TYR A 42 -10.02 13.75 0.90
CA TYR A 42 -8.92 14.18 0.05
C TYR A 42 -9.47 14.61 -1.31
N THR A 43 -8.85 15.63 -1.89
CA THR A 43 -9.27 16.18 -3.19
C THR A 43 -8.35 15.82 -4.33
N LYS A 44 -7.09 15.47 -4.02
CA LYS A 44 -6.09 15.08 -5.01
C LYS A 44 -5.31 13.86 -4.55
N ALA A 45 -4.98 12.97 -5.48
CA ALA A 45 -4.10 11.83 -5.30
C ALA A 45 -3.02 11.82 -6.39
N THR A 46 -1.77 11.58 -6.01
CA THR A 46 -0.63 11.51 -6.92
C THR A 46 0.12 10.22 -6.71
N PHE A 47 0.30 9.46 -7.78
CA PHE A 47 1.00 8.18 -7.79
C PHE A 47 2.49 8.36 -8.10
N SER A 48 3.30 7.47 -7.53
CA SER A 48 4.72 7.32 -7.81
C SER A 48 5.10 5.85 -7.83
N GLY A 49 6.20 5.53 -8.50
CA GLY A 49 6.73 4.18 -8.56
C GLY A 49 6.21 3.35 -9.71
N LYS A 50 6.61 2.08 -9.74
CA LYS A 50 6.33 1.14 -10.83
C LYS A 50 5.71 -0.13 -10.27
N TYR A 51 4.70 -0.62 -10.98
CA TYR A 51 4.10 -1.92 -10.74
C TYR A 51 4.59 -2.91 -11.78
N VAL A 52 5.18 -4.00 -11.33
CA VAL A 52 5.64 -5.09 -12.19
C VAL A 52 4.67 -6.25 -12.05
N TYR A 53 4.18 -6.75 -13.17
CA TYR A 53 3.24 -7.87 -13.20
C TYR A 53 3.58 -8.85 -14.31
N GLU A 54 3.16 -10.08 -14.15
CA GLU A 54 3.29 -11.15 -15.14
C GLU A 54 1.92 -11.52 -15.68
N ALA A 55 1.80 -11.51 -16.99
CA ALA A 55 0.61 -11.95 -17.69
C ALA A 55 1.01 -12.83 -18.88
N ALA A 56 0.45 -14.03 -18.97
CA ALA A 56 0.73 -15.00 -20.04
C ALA A 56 2.23 -15.28 -20.26
N GLY A 57 3.01 -15.36 -19.17
CA GLY A 57 4.46 -15.62 -19.22
C GLY A 57 5.31 -14.41 -19.64
N VAL A 58 4.70 -13.24 -19.78
CA VAL A 58 5.39 -11.98 -20.10
C VAL A 58 5.38 -11.06 -18.90
N THR A 59 6.57 -10.67 -18.46
CA THR A 59 6.72 -9.64 -17.42
C THR A 59 6.52 -8.26 -18.03
N SER A 60 5.61 -7.51 -17.46
CA SER A 60 5.30 -6.14 -17.89
C SER A 60 5.46 -5.16 -16.72
N THR A 61 5.80 -3.93 -17.04
CA THR A 61 5.98 -2.86 -16.07
C THR A 61 5.01 -1.73 -16.37
N LEU A 62 4.24 -1.31 -15.36
CA LEU A 62 3.39 -0.15 -15.41
C LEU A 62 4.02 0.97 -14.58
N ASP A 63 4.49 2.02 -15.24
CA ASP A 63 5.03 3.21 -14.58
C ASP A 63 3.89 4.14 -14.16
N MET A 64 3.66 4.23 -12.85
CA MET A 64 2.63 5.07 -12.26
C MET A 64 3.09 6.49 -11.96
N SER A 65 4.39 6.78 -12.12
CA SER A 65 4.98 8.06 -11.73
C SER A 65 4.30 9.25 -12.41
N GLY A 66 3.88 10.23 -11.61
CA GLY A 66 3.19 11.42 -12.08
C GLY A 66 1.76 11.19 -12.57
N THR A 67 1.15 10.03 -12.29
CA THR A 67 -0.28 9.81 -12.54
C THR A 67 -1.08 10.48 -11.42
N GLU A 68 -1.94 11.41 -11.80
CA GLU A 68 -2.72 12.23 -10.87
C GLU A 68 -4.21 12.01 -11.04
N PHE A 69 -4.92 12.13 -9.92
CA PHE A 69 -6.38 12.09 -9.85
C PHE A 69 -6.89 13.27 -9.05
N THR A 70 -8.01 13.83 -9.49
CA THR A 70 -8.76 14.83 -8.75
C THR A 70 -10.13 14.27 -8.37
N LYS A 71 -10.65 14.68 -7.21
CA LYS A 71 -11.97 14.25 -6.76
C LYS A 71 -13.00 15.28 -7.18
N GLU A 72 -13.94 14.86 -7.99
CA GLU A 72 -15.05 15.68 -8.47
C GLU A 72 -16.38 15.01 -8.12
N SER A 73 -17.25 15.74 -7.41
CA SER A 73 -18.54 15.25 -6.98
C SER A 73 -18.50 13.89 -6.26
N GLY A 74 -17.48 13.69 -5.41
CA GLY A 74 -17.27 12.46 -4.64
C GLY A 74 -16.60 11.30 -5.39
N SER A 75 -16.22 11.49 -6.66
CA SER A 75 -15.58 10.46 -7.49
C SER A 75 -14.20 10.89 -7.96
N TRP A 76 -13.24 9.95 -7.97
CA TRP A 76 -11.91 10.15 -8.51
C TRP A 76 -11.95 10.16 -10.03
N LYS A 77 -11.29 11.15 -10.63
CA LYS A 77 -11.09 11.28 -12.08
C LYS A 77 -9.61 11.45 -12.38
N ALA A 78 -9.13 10.73 -13.39
CA ALA A 78 -7.77 10.88 -13.89
C ALA A 78 -7.58 12.26 -14.54
N SER A 79 -6.46 12.93 -14.20
CA SER A 79 -6.13 14.26 -14.73
C SER A 79 -5.57 14.19 -16.15
N ASP A 80 -4.99 13.06 -16.57
CA ASP A 80 -4.40 12.85 -17.90
C ASP A 80 -5.09 11.69 -18.62
N SER A 81 -5.87 12.02 -19.66
CA SER A 81 -6.57 11.05 -20.49
C SER A 81 -5.66 10.19 -21.37
N ASN A 82 -4.38 10.58 -21.56
CA ASN A 82 -3.43 9.83 -22.37
C ASN A 82 -2.82 8.63 -21.61
N LYS A 83 -3.02 8.55 -20.29
CA LYS A 83 -2.54 7.46 -19.43
C LYS A 83 -3.69 6.50 -19.09
N ALA A 84 -4.30 5.89 -20.11
CA ALA A 84 -5.50 5.06 -19.91
C ALA A 84 -5.27 3.86 -18.98
N THR A 85 -4.17 3.11 -19.16
CA THR A 85 -3.85 1.94 -18.34
C THR A 85 -3.54 2.35 -16.89
N GLN A 86 -2.74 3.41 -16.69
CA GLN A 86 -2.44 3.97 -15.38
C GLN A 86 -3.70 4.49 -14.70
N SER A 87 -4.62 5.09 -15.46
CA SER A 87 -5.88 5.62 -14.94
C SER A 87 -6.78 4.51 -14.41
N VAL A 88 -6.94 3.43 -15.14
CA VAL A 88 -7.73 2.27 -14.69
C VAL A 88 -7.11 1.64 -13.45
N PHE A 89 -5.82 1.37 -13.47
CA PHE A 89 -5.11 0.78 -12.34
C PHE A 89 -5.16 1.68 -11.10
N GLY A 90 -4.94 2.99 -11.26
CA GLY A 90 -5.02 3.96 -10.18
C GLY A 90 -6.42 4.06 -9.55
N LEU A 91 -7.48 4.02 -10.35
CA LEU A 91 -8.85 4.01 -9.83
C LEU A 91 -9.14 2.75 -9.00
N VAL A 92 -8.65 1.59 -9.40
CA VAL A 92 -8.74 0.34 -8.62
C VAL A 92 -8.03 0.50 -7.28
N LEU A 93 -6.82 1.04 -7.28
CA LEU A 93 -6.05 1.25 -6.05
C LEU A 93 -6.70 2.28 -5.12
N LEU A 94 -7.23 3.38 -5.66
CA LEU A 94 -7.94 4.40 -4.87
C LEU A 94 -9.24 3.89 -4.24
N ALA A 95 -9.86 2.89 -4.86
CA ALA A 95 -11.05 2.23 -4.34
C ALA A 95 -10.74 1.11 -3.33
N PHE A 96 -9.50 0.63 -3.29
CA PHE A 96 -9.09 -0.48 -2.43
C PHE A 96 -8.96 -0.04 -0.97
N LYS A 97 -9.80 -0.59 -0.11
CA LYS A 97 -9.90 -0.24 1.31
C LYS A 97 -9.42 -1.40 2.19
N PRO A 98 -8.92 -1.14 3.41
CA PRO A 98 -8.53 -2.22 4.32
C PRO A 98 -9.71 -3.11 4.70
N ALA A 99 -10.94 -2.58 4.72
CA ALA A 99 -12.15 -3.35 4.98
C ALA A 99 -12.51 -4.35 3.86
N ASP A 100 -11.91 -4.23 2.68
CA ASP A 100 -12.14 -5.15 1.54
C ASP A 100 -11.24 -6.40 1.60
N ILE A 101 -10.29 -6.44 2.55
CA ILE A 101 -9.37 -7.58 2.73
C ILE A 101 -10.14 -8.79 3.25
N GLU A 102 -9.99 -9.90 2.55
CA GLU A 102 -10.53 -11.19 2.97
C GLU A 102 -9.57 -11.91 3.93
N GLU A 103 -10.12 -12.76 4.79
CA GLU A 103 -9.32 -13.57 5.70
C GLU A 103 -8.51 -14.62 4.93
N ASP A 104 -7.21 -14.65 5.15
CA ASP A 104 -6.35 -15.72 4.69
C ASP A 104 -6.25 -16.81 5.77
N THR A 105 -6.92 -17.93 5.53
CA THR A 105 -6.89 -19.10 6.43
C THR A 105 -5.65 -19.97 6.26
N SER A 106 -4.78 -19.69 5.27
CA SER A 106 -3.54 -20.46 5.04
C SER A 106 -2.43 -20.11 6.04
N GLY A 107 -2.56 -19.00 6.76
CA GLY A 107 -1.55 -18.51 7.70
C GLY A 107 -0.35 -17.79 7.04
N LYS A 108 -0.43 -17.53 5.74
CA LYS A 108 0.63 -16.84 4.99
C LYS A 108 0.52 -15.30 5.06
N THR A 109 -0.58 -14.78 5.60
CA THR A 109 -0.88 -13.37 5.69
C THR A 109 -0.83 -12.89 7.13
N LYS A 110 -0.19 -11.75 7.34
CA LYS A 110 -0.14 -11.02 8.60
C LYS A 110 -0.88 -9.70 8.48
N TYR A 111 -1.57 -9.34 9.54
CA TYR A 111 -2.37 -8.13 9.63
C TYR A 111 -1.79 -7.22 10.70
N PHE A 112 -1.77 -5.93 10.42
CA PHE A 112 -1.21 -4.92 11.33
C PHE A 112 -2.12 -3.71 11.38
N TYR A 113 -2.28 -3.16 12.57
CA TYR A 113 -3.02 -1.94 12.82
C TYR A 113 -2.35 -1.12 13.94
N ASN A 114 -2.26 0.18 13.75
CA ASN A 114 -1.96 1.17 14.78
C ASN A 114 -2.30 2.56 14.23
N ASP A 115 -1.31 3.28 13.65
CA ASP A 115 -1.50 4.59 12.98
C ASP A 115 -1.80 4.43 11.48
N GLY A 116 -2.49 3.38 11.13
CA GLY A 116 -2.83 2.97 9.77
C GLY A 116 -3.01 1.47 9.72
N PHE A 117 -3.12 0.94 8.51
CA PHE A 117 -3.36 -0.48 8.26
C PHE A 117 -2.26 -1.02 7.36
N LYS A 118 -1.84 -2.25 7.62
CA LYS A 118 -0.90 -2.97 6.78
C LYS A 118 -1.28 -4.43 6.70
N VAL A 119 -1.20 -4.98 5.50
CA VAL A 119 -1.32 -6.41 5.24
C VAL A 119 -0.07 -6.88 4.53
N GLU A 120 0.51 -7.97 5.01
CA GLU A 120 1.70 -8.58 4.45
C GLU A 120 1.43 -10.05 4.18
N SER A 121 1.56 -10.46 2.93
CA SER A 121 1.34 -11.84 2.49
C SER A 121 2.57 -12.38 1.78
N THR A 122 2.97 -13.59 2.11
CA THR A 122 4.13 -14.25 1.49
C THR A 122 3.68 -15.56 0.84
N GLU A 123 3.93 -15.67 -0.46
CA GLU A 123 3.68 -16.87 -1.25
C GLU A 123 4.84 -17.13 -2.20
N ASP A 124 5.33 -18.37 -2.24
CA ASP A 124 6.46 -18.79 -3.09
C ASP A 124 7.68 -17.86 -2.97
N ASP A 125 8.09 -17.52 -1.73
CA ASP A 125 9.18 -16.60 -1.38
C ASP A 125 9.00 -15.16 -1.90
N LYS A 126 7.82 -14.81 -2.41
CA LYS A 126 7.45 -13.45 -2.82
C LYS A 126 6.56 -12.81 -1.78
N THR A 127 6.86 -11.57 -1.43
CA THR A 127 6.10 -10.82 -0.44
C THR A 127 5.31 -9.71 -1.10
N SER A 128 4.01 -9.67 -0.81
CA SER A 128 3.09 -8.58 -1.16
C SER A 128 2.77 -7.78 0.10
N ILE A 129 2.82 -6.46 0.00
CA ILE A 129 2.50 -5.56 1.11
C ILE A 129 1.53 -4.49 0.59
N ALA A 130 0.45 -4.26 1.35
CA ALA A 130 -0.45 -3.14 1.15
C ALA A 130 -0.54 -2.33 2.44
N GLU A 131 -0.46 -1.03 2.33
CA GLU A 131 -0.50 -0.10 3.46
C GLU A 131 -1.53 1.00 3.20
N TRP A 132 -2.27 1.35 4.24
CA TRP A 132 -3.27 2.42 4.24
C TRP A 132 -3.01 3.38 5.39
N ASP A 133 -3.39 4.63 5.19
CA ASP A 133 -3.40 5.58 6.30
C ASP A 133 -4.51 5.24 7.33
N ASN A 134 -4.55 6.00 8.41
CA ASN A 134 -5.54 5.82 9.48
C ASN A 134 -6.98 6.16 9.06
N PHE A 135 -7.17 6.73 7.87
CA PHE A 135 -8.47 7.00 7.27
C PHE A 135 -8.87 5.95 6.20
N GLY A 136 -8.06 4.92 6.02
CA GLY A 136 -8.31 3.82 5.09
C GLY A 136 -8.02 4.13 3.62
N TYR A 137 -7.20 5.13 3.32
CA TYR A 137 -6.71 5.41 1.97
C TYR A 137 -5.39 4.70 1.72
N LEU A 138 -5.30 3.97 0.60
CA LEU A 138 -4.09 3.24 0.23
C LEU A 138 -2.92 4.20 0.01
N THR A 139 -1.83 4.00 0.74
CA THR A 139 -0.61 4.82 0.64
C THR A 139 0.52 4.12 -0.07
N SER A 140 0.54 2.79 -0.04
CA SER A 140 1.60 2.00 -0.66
C SER A 140 1.10 0.60 -1.01
N MET A 141 1.58 0.08 -2.12
CA MET A 141 1.42 -1.32 -2.50
C MET A 141 2.72 -1.81 -3.11
N SER A 142 3.26 -2.89 -2.59
CA SER A 142 4.47 -3.50 -3.10
C SER A 142 4.29 -4.99 -3.37
N PHE A 143 5.00 -5.45 -4.37
CA PHE A 143 5.10 -6.87 -4.72
C PHE A 143 6.55 -7.16 -5.12
N ASP A 144 7.17 -8.10 -4.40
CA ASP A 144 8.54 -8.57 -4.67
C ASP A 144 9.55 -7.42 -4.87
N GLY A 145 9.48 -6.41 -3.99
CA GLY A 145 10.37 -5.23 -4.00
C GLY A 145 9.97 -4.10 -4.96
N ASN A 146 8.93 -4.27 -5.78
CA ASN A 146 8.41 -3.21 -6.63
C ASN A 146 7.28 -2.49 -5.92
N THR A 147 7.39 -1.17 -5.77
CA THR A 147 6.49 -0.38 -4.95
C THR A 147 5.83 0.75 -5.72
N VAL A 148 4.52 0.86 -5.58
CA VAL A 148 3.72 2.02 -5.97
C VAL A 148 3.27 2.73 -4.70
N THR A 149 3.43 4.03 -4.65
CA THR A 149 2.99 4.89 -3.55
C THR A 149 1.94 5.89 -4.01
N VAL A 150 1.07 6.29 -3.10
CA VAL A 150 0.04 7.30 -3.33
C VAL A 150 0.16 8.39 -2.27
N SER A 151 0.23 9.62 -2.70
CA SER A 151 0.21 10.81 -1.84
C SER A 151 -1.12 11.53 -2.02
N TYR A 152 -1.70 11.98 -0.93
CA TYR A 152 -2.99 12.67 -0.93
C TYR A 152 -2.85 14.10 -0.44
N THR A 153 -3.69 15.00 -0.97
CA THR A 153 -3.89 16.37 -0.47
C THR A 153 -5.37 16.67 -0.27
N LYS A 154 -5.64 17.51 0.74
CA LYS A 154 -6.99 18.03 1.05
C LYS A 154 -7.35 19.19 0.13
#